data_87288cb30a17969802da886b7af55041
#
_entry.id   87288cb30a17969802da886b7af55041
#
_cell.length_a   1.000
_cell.length_b   1.000
_cell.length_c   1.000
_cell.angle_alpha   90.00
_cell.angle_beta   90.00
_cell.angle_gamma   90.00
#
_symmetry.space_group_name_H-M   'P 1'
#
loop_
_entity.id
_entity.type
_entity.pdbx_description
1 polymer ?
#
loop_
_entity_poly.entity_id
_entity_poly.type
_entity_poly.pdbx_seq_one_letter_code
_entity_poly.pdbx_strand_id
1 'polypeptide(L)'
;HGFVVDEEGRKQSKSLGNTISPQKVWDTLGADILRLWIASTDFRSEMVASDEIFKRVADQYRRIRNTFRFLLGNINDFDATSDSIELDNLLELDKWILSELALLQEDILGLYKSYSYHQAMQRIHNFCVNQLGGIYLDIIKDRQYTTQKNSEIRRSAQTAMKIIIDQLVVLVSPVLSVTAEEIWQGNDFLLAEADSVFLATLKTLKDFDSDLSNEDWARLLKIKD
;
A
#
# COMPACT_ATOMS: atom_id res chain seq x y z
N HIS A 1 16.31 22.16 1.03
CA HIS A 1 14.86 22.11 0.88
C HIS A 1 14.39 23.27 0.03
N GLY A 2 13.40 23.01 -0.84
CA GLY A 2 12.68 24.07 -1.52
C GLY A 2 11.75 24.83 -0.58
N PHE A 3 11.20 25.93 -1.06
CA PHE A 3 10.17 26.67 -0.33
C PHE A 3 8.80 26.03 -0.51
N VAL A 4 7.92 26.24 0.46
CA VAL A 4 6.49 26.00 0.25
C VAL A 4 5.90 27.23 -0.44
N VAL A 5 5.27 27.00 -1.58
CA VAL A 5 4.71 28.04 -2.45
C VAL A 5 3.21 27.85 -2.65
N ASP A 6 2.52 28.90 -3.07
CA ASP A 6 1.12 28.84 -3.50
C ASP A 6 1.00 28.36 -4.97
N GLU A 7 -0.21 28.34 -5.51
CA GLU A 7 -0.47 27.89 -6.89
C GLU A 7 0.19 28.77 -7.95
N GLU A 8 0.46 30.03 -7.64
CA GLU A 8 1.16 30.97 -8.52
C GLU A 8 2.70 30.93 -8.34
N GLY A 9 3.22 29.99 -7.55
CA GLY A 9 4.66 29.86 -7.31
C GLY A 9 5.24 30.89 -6.35
N ARG A 10 4.40 31.65 -5.63
CA ARG A 10 4.87 32.64 -4.66
C ARG A 10 5.14 31.98 -3.31
N LYS A 11 6.29 32.27 -2.72
CA LYS A 11 6.62 31.77 -1.38
C LYS A 11 5.52 32.12 -0.38
N GLN A 12 5.08 31.13 0.38
CA GLN A 12 4.10 31.35 1.45
C GLN A 12 4.65 32.28 2.52
N SER A 13 3.87 33.31 2.89
CA SER A 13 4.18 34.21 3.96
C SER A 13 2.92 34.75 4.66
N LYS A 14 3.04 35.04 5.97
CA LYS A 14 1.92 35.60 6.73
C LYS A 14 1.50 36.96 6.22
N SER A 15 2.45 37.76 5.73
CA SER A 15 2.19 39.10 5.19
C SER A 15 1.39 39.10 3.88
N LEU A 16 1.55 38.05 3.07
CA LEU A 16 0.78 37.86 1.85
C LEU A 16 -0.56 37.16 2.10
N GLY A 17 -0.80 36.62 3.28
CA GLY A 17 -2.02 35.91 3.61
C GLY A 17 -2.23 34.58 2.86
N ASN A 18 -1.20 34.09 2.15
CA ASN A 18 -1.25 32.87 1.34
C ASN A 18 -0.73 31.63 2.08
N THR A 19 -0.63 31.68 3.40
CA THR A 19 -0.16 30.54 4.21
C THR A 19 -1.26 29.54 4.48
N ILE A 20 -0.97 28.28 4.27
CA ILE A 20 -1.81 27.17 4.74
C ILE A 20 -1.16 26.60 6.01
N SER A 21 -1.89 26.69 7.14
CA SER A 21 -1.40 26.13 8.39
C SER A 21 -1.47 24.60 8.35
N PRO A 22 -0.38 23.88 8.71
CA PRO A 22 -0.42 22.43 8.89
C PRO A 22 -1.55 21.98 9.83
N GLN A 23 -1.81 22.74 10.91
CA GLN A 23 -2.90 22.49 11.85
C GLN A 23 -4.26 22.39 11.13
N LYS A 24 -4.58 23.36 10.26
CA LYS A 24 -5.82 23.36 9.48
C LYS A 24 -5.94 22.11 8.61
N VAL A 25 -4.84 21.66 8.00
CA VAL A 25 -4.83 20.48 7.13
C VAL A 25 -5.13 19.21 7.94
N TRP A 26 -4.42 18.98 9.04
CA TRP A 26 -4.65 17.75 9.80
C TRP A 26 -5.97 17.73 10.58
N ASP A 27 -6.49 18.89 11.01
CA ASP A 27 -7.80 18.99 11.66
C ASP A 27 -8.94 18.65 10.69
N THR A 28 -8.75 18.90 9.37
CA THR A 28 -9.78 18.69 8.35
C THR A 28 -9.62 17.38 7.57
N LEU A 29 -8.38 17.00 7.26
CA LEU A 29 -8.07 15.86 6.37
C LEU A 29 -7.35 14.72 7.08
N GLY A 30 -6.80 14.97 8.26
CA GLY A 30 -6.01 14.00 9.03
C GLY A 30 -4.50 14.13 8.80
N ALA A 31 -3.73 13.66 9.79
CA ALA A 31 -2.28 13.78 9.82
C ALA A 31 -1.60 13.02 8.66
N ASP A 32 -2.12 11.85 8.30
CA ASP A 32 -1.52 11.02 7.25
C ASP A 32 -1.62 11.66 5.87
N ILE A 33 -2.64 12.46 5.59
CA ILE A 33 -2.73 13.19 4.31
C ILE A 33 -1.67 14.29 4.24
N LEU A 34 -1.44 15.01 5.33
CA LEU A 34 -0.34 15.99 5.41
C LEU A 34 1.03 15.31 5.22
N ARG A 35 1.25 14.17 5.89
CA ARG A 35 2.49 13.39 5.77
C ARG A 35 2.68 12.85 4.36
N LEU A 36 1.61 12.33 3.74
CA LEU A 36 1.65 11.83 2.38
C LEU A 36 1.96 12.94 1.37
N TRP A 37 1.38 14.14 1.54
CA TRP A 37 1.72 15.29 0.70
C TRP A 37 3.21 15.60 0.74
N ILE A 38 3.80 15.70 1.94
CA ILE A 38 5.23 15.97 2.10
C ILE A 38 6.07 14.84 1.47
N ALA A 39 5.72 13.58 1.75
CA ALA A 39 6.45 12.43 1.24
C ALA A 39 6.29 12.22 -0.27
N SER A 40 5.20 12.68 -0.87
CA SER A 40 4.94 12.55 -2.31
C SER A 40 5.55 13.67 -3.15
N THR A 41 6.19 14.65 -2.52
CA THR A 41 6.86 15.77 -3.20
C THR A 41 8.38 15.62 -3.12
N ASP A 42 9.10 15.93 -4.18
CA ASP A 42 10.56 16.02 -4.11
C ASP A 42 10.94 17.25 -3.28
N PHE A 43 11.37 17.03 -2.03
CA PHE A 43 11.72 18.08 -1.09
C PHE A 43 12.89 18.97 -1.53
N ARG A 44 13.65 18.56 -2.55
CA ARG A 44 14.75 19.35 -3.14
C ARG A 44 14.21 20.47 -4.03
N SER A 45 12.97 20.38 -4.47
CA SER A 45 12.28 21.37 -5.27
C SER A 45 11.30 22.18 -4.42
N GLU A 46 10.67 23.20 -5.01
CA GLU A 46 9.57 23.92 -4.37
C GLU A 46 8.33 23.01 -4.23
N MET A 47 7.65 23.16 -3.11
CA MET A 47 6.48 22.37 -2.77
C MET A 47 5.21 23.22 -2.86
N VAL A 48 4.33 22.93 -3.79
CA VAL A 48 3.05 23.62 -3.90
C VAL A 48 2.09 23.12 -2.82
N ALA A 49 1.54 24.06 -2.03
CA ALA A 49 0.49 23.77 -1.06
C ALA A 49 -0.78 24.53 -1.46
N SER A 50 -1.82 23.79 -1.81
CA SER A 50 -3.14 24.32 -2.15
C SER A 50 -4.24 23.32 -1.79
N ASP A 51 -5.48 23.80 -1.69
CA ASP A 51 -6.64 22.95 -1.41
C ASP A 51 -6.82 21.88 -2.51
N GLU A 52 -6.49 22.20 -3.77
CA GLU A 52 -6.56 21.25 -4.88
C GLU A 52 -5.51 20.15 -4.74
N ILE A 53 -4.28 20.49 -4.40
CA ILE A 53 -3.21 19.51 -4.16
C ILE A 53 -3.59 18.58 -3.00
N PHE A 54 -4.10 19.12 -1.89
CA PHE A 54 -4.53 18.30 -0.76
C PHE A 54 -5.70 17.38 -1.11
N LYS A 55 -6.65 17.79 -1.97
CA LYS A 55 -7.70 16.90 -2.49
C LYS A 55 -7.13 15.74 -3.29
N ARG A 56 -6.17 15.99 -4.18
CA ARG A 56 -5.49 14.93 -4.96
C ARG A 56 -4.75 13.94 -4.06
N VAL A 57 -4.05 14.45 -3.05
CA VAL A 57 -3.36 13.60 -2.06
C VAL A 57 -4.36 12.79 -1.23
N ALA A 58 -5.49 13.39 -0.85
CA ALA A 58 -6.56 12.69 -0.16
C ALA A 58 -7.19 11.56 -1.02
N ASP A 59 -7.27 11.75 -2.34
CA ASP A 59 -7.72 10.71 -3.27
C ASP A 59 -6.69 9.56 -3.37
N GLN A 60 -5.41 9.88 -3.44
CA GLN A 60 -4.32 8.90 -3.39
C GLN A 60 -4.37 8.09 -2.09
N TYR A 61 -4.48 8.77 -0.95
CA TYR A 61 -4.63 8.15 0.37
C TYR A 61 -5.83 7.21 0.41
N ARG A 62 -7.01 7.65 -0.06
CA ARG A 62 -8.23 6.83 -0.08
C ARG A 62 -8.05 5.54 -0.86
N ARG A 63 -7.33 5.56 -1.98
CA ARG A 63 -7.05 4.36 -2.78
C ARG A 63 -6.21 3.36 -2.00
N ILE A 64 -5.13 3.79 -1.36
CA ILE A 64 -4.29 2.94 -0.51
C ILE A 64 -5.11 2.36 0.67
N ARG A 65 -5.87 3.21 1.38
CA ARG A 65 -6.71 2.80 2.51
C ARG A 65 -7.80 1.80 2.09
N ASN A 66 -8.43 2.02 0.94
CA ASN A 66 -9.45 1.11 0.43
C ASN A 66 -8.86 -0.24 0.03
N THR A 67 -7.61 -0.30 -0.44
CA THR A 67 -6.92 -1.57 -0.68
C THR A 67 -6.80 -2.38 0.60
N PHE A 68 -6.30 -1.79 1.69
CA PHE A 68 -6.26 -2.47 2.99
C PHE A 68 -7.65 -2.91 3.46
N ARG A 69 -8.64 -2.03 3.34
CA ARG A 69 -10.01 -2.35 3.75
C ARG A 69 -10.58 -3.53 2.98
N PHE A 70 -10.29 -3.65 1.68
CA PHE A 70 -10.71 -4.78 0.86
C PHE A 70 -9.99 -6.06 1.30
N LEU A 71 -8.67 -6.02 1.44
CA LEU A 71 -7.87 -7.16 1.86
C LEU A 71 -8.34 -7.70 3.22
N LEU A 72 -8.45 -6.84 4.22
CA LEU A 72 -8.90 -7.20 5.57
C LEU A 72 -10.33 -7.77 5.58
N GLY A 73 -11.23 -7.18 4.79
CA GLY A 73 -12.60 -7.66 4.68
C GLY A 73 -12.72 -9.07 4.08
N ASN A 74 -11.76 -9.48 3.26
CA ASN A 74 -11.76 -10.80 2.62
C ASN A 74 -10.99 -11.89 3.38
N ILE A 75 -10.30 -11.54 4.47
CA ILE A 75 -9.63 -12.48 5.36
C ILE A 75 -10.26 -12.57 6.75
N ASN A 76 -11.44 -11.99 6.97
CA ASN A 76 -12.10 -11.93 8.27
C ASN A 76 -12.49 -13.31 8.84
N ASP A 77 -12.59 -14.32 7.99
CA ASP A 77 -12.91 -15.72 8.34
C ASP A 77 -11.71 -16.66 8.14
N PHE A 78 -10.51 -16.10 8.02
CA PHE A 78 -9.27 -16.84 7.78
C PHE A 78 -8.45 -16.95 9.06
N ASP A 79 -8.21 -18.17 9.50
CA ASP A 79 -7.29 -18.46 10.59
C ASP A 79 -5.92 -18.86 10.00
N ALA A 80 -4.92 -18.00 10.21
CA ALA A 80 -3.58 -18.22 9.66
C ALA A 80 -2.93 -19.54 10.13
N THR A 81 -3.36 -20.09 11.28
CA THR A 81 -2.79 -21.32 11.84
C THR A 81 -3.35 -22.58 11.16
N SER A 82 -4.65 -22.56 10.81
CA SER A 82 -5.34 -23.73 10.27
C SER A 82 -5.65 -23.66 8.77
N ASP A 83 -5.74 -22.46 8.21
CA ASP A 83 -6.26 -22.21 6.86
C ASP A 83 -5.16 -21.83 5.85
N SER A 84 -3.94 -21.56 6.31
CA SER A 84 -2.83 -21.18 5.43
C SER A 84 -2.45 -22.32 4.49
N ILE A 85 -2.25 -21.97 3.23
CA ILE A 85 -1.68 -22.85 2.22
C ILE A 85 -0.18 -22.65 2.18
N GLU A 86 0.58 -23.73 2.09
CA GLU A 86 2.03 -23.67 1.88
C GLU A 86 2.36 -22.90 0.61
N LEU A 87 3.42 -22.08 0.65
CA LEU A 87 3.75 -21.14 -0.43
C LEU A 87 3.92 -21.82 -1.79
N ASP A 88 4.52 -23.00 -1.81
CA ASP A 88 4.75 -23.80 -3.02
C ASP A 88 3.43 -24.31 -3.63
N ASN A 89 2.39 -24.44 -2.82
CA ASN A 89 1.07 -24.92 -3.22
C ASN A 89 0.07 -23.79 -3.55
N LEU A 90 0.50 -22.54 -3.47
CA LEU A 90 -0.34 -21.40 -3.89
C LEU A 90 -0.64 -21.48 -5.38
N LEU A 91 -1.81 -20.96 -5.77
CA LEU A 91 -2.16 -20.84 -7.18
C LEU A 91 -1.25 -19.79 -7.88
N GLU A 92 -1.02 -19.99 -9.17
CA GLU A 92 -0.10 -19.18 -9.97
C GLU A 92 -0.36 -17.66 -9.88
N LEU A 93 -1.62 -17.24 -9.88
CA LEU A 93 -1.98 -15.82 -9.73
C LEU A 93 -1.60 -15.28 -8.33
N ASP A 94 -1.70 -16.12 -7.31
CA ASP A 94 -1.37 -15.77 -5.93
C ASP A 94 0.17 -15.69 -5.76
N LYS A 95 0.92 -16.59 -6.38
CA LYS A 95 2.38 -16.55 -6.47
C LYS A 95 2.85 -15.29 -7.22
N TRP A 96 2.20 -14.98 -8.36
CA TRP A 96 2.53 -13.78 -9.14
C TRP A 96 2.41 -12.51 -8.31
N ILE A 97 1.30 -12.28 -7.63
CA ILE A 97 1.13 -11.04 -6.86
C ILE A 97 2.11 -10.95 -5.68
N LEU A 98 2.49 -12.08 -5.09
CA LEU A 98 3.52 -12.12 -4.05
C LEU A 98 4.93 -11.83 -4.61
N SER A 99 5.22 -12.27 -5.84
CA SER A 99 6.47 -11.90 -6.54
C SER A 99 6.51 -10.39 -6.85
N GLU A 100 5.39 -9.80 -7.31
CA GLU A 100 5.27 -8.35 -7.48
C GLU A 100 5.47 -7.58 -6.16
N LEU A 101 4.96 -8.13 -5.04
CA LEU A 101 5.15 -7.56 -3.72
C LEU A 101 6.62 -7.65 -3.27
N ALA A 102 7.32 -8.74 -3.58
CA ALA A 102 8.75 -8.91 -3.25
C ALA A 102 9.60 -7.87 -4.01
N LEU A 103 9.32 -7.67 -5.30
CA LEU A 103 9.98 -6.63 -6.10
C LEU A 103 9.68 -5.22 -5.56
N LEU A 104 8.43 -4.95 -5.20
CA LEU A 104 8.05 -3.70 -4.56
C LEU A 104 8.83 -3.48 -3.26
N GLN A 105 8.94 -4.51 -2.42
CA GLN A 105 9.65 -4.42 -1.14
C GLN A 105 11.12 -4.02 -1.33
N GLU A 106 11.82 -4.64 -2.27
CA GLU A 106 13.20 -4.33 -2.60
C GLU A 106 13.35 -2.88 -3.07
N ASP A 107 12.50 -2.47 -4.03
CA ASP A 107 12.46 -1.10 -4.55
C ASP A 107 12.26 -0.07 -3.43
N ILE A 108 11.25 -0.27 -2.57
CA ILE A 108 10.89 0.68 -1.51
C ILE A 108 12.02 0.81 -0.49
N LEU A 109 12.64 -0.29 -0.10
CA LEU A 109 13.78 -0.25 0.82
C LEU A 109 14.97 0.53 0.24
N GLY A 110 15.26 0.39 -1.05
CA GLY A 110 16.27 1.17 -1.76
C GLY A 110 15.92 2.65 -1.81
N LEU A 111 14.67 2.98 -2.12
CA LEU A 111 14.18 4.35 -2.19
C LEU A 111 14.15 5.04 -0.81
N TYR A 112 13.81 4.33 0.25
CA TYR A 112 13.88 4.85 1.62
C TYR A 112 15.33 5.14 2.05
N LYS A 113 16.27 4.24 1.74
CA LYS A 113 17.71 4.44 2.00
C LYS A 113 18.28 5.66 1.26
N SER A 114 17.77 5.95 0.06
CA SER A 114 18.18 7.11 -0.75
C SER A 114 17.37 8.38 -0.48
N TYR A 115 16.47 8.37 0.51
CA TYR A 115 15.54 9.47 0.81
C TYR A 115 14.65 9.89 -0.36
N SER A 116 14.39 8.99 -1.30
CA SER A 116 13.52 9.21 -2.47
C SER A 116 12.05 8.90 -2.16
N TYR A 117 11.51 9.52 -1.11
CA TYR A 117 10.17 9.21 -0.59
C TYR A 117 9.07 9.38 -1.62
N HIS A 118 9.15 10.39 -2.49
CA HIS A 118 8.15 10.64 -3.54
C HIS A 118 8.04 9.47 -4.52
N GLN A 119 9.18 8.86 -4.86
CA GLN A 119 9.17 7.65 -5.70
C GLN A 119 8.63 6.45 -4.94
N ALA A 120 8.98 6.28 -3.66
CA ALA A 120 8.46 5.22 -2.82
C ALA A 120 6.92 5.27 -2.74
N MET A 121 6.34 6.45 -2.44
CA MET A 121 4.89 6.62 -2.38
C MET A 121 4.21 6.41 -3.74
N GLN A 122 4.84 6.81 -4.83
CA GLN A 122 4.36 6.54 -6.18
C GLN A 122 4.32 5.03 -6.49
N ARG A 123 5.37 4.27 -6.12
CA ARG A 123 5.43 2.81 -6.31
C ARG A 123 4.35 2.10 -5.50
N ILE A 124 4.20 2.44 -4.22
CA ILE A 124 3.17 1.88 -3.35
C ILE A 124 1.77 2.17 -3.92
N HIS A 125 1.51 3.41 -4.32
CA HIS A 125 0.22 3.78 -4.91
C HIS A 125 -0.07 2.98 -6.19
N ASN A 126 0.92 2.87 -7.09
CA ASN A 126 0.77 2.12 -8.33
C ASN A 126 0.50 0.64 -8.08
N PHE A 127 1.20 0.03 -7.12
CA PHE A 127 0.96 -1.35 -6.72
C PHE A 127 -0.47 -1.54 -6.21
N CYS A 128 -0.94 -0.67 -5.32
CA CYS A 128 -2.31 -0.73 -4.79
C CYS A 128 -3.38 -0.56 -5.87
N VAL A 129 -3.16 0.33 -6.84
CA VAL A 129 -4.17 0.67 -7.86
C VAL A 129 -4.13 -0.30 -9.04
N ASN A 130 -2.93 -0.58 -9.56
CA ASN A 130 -2.79 -1.33 -10.81
C ASN A 130 -2.69 -2.84 -10.53
N GLN A 131 -1.63 -3.29 -9.84
CA GLN A 131 -1.41 -4.72 -9.62
C GLN A 131 -2.47 -5.33 -8.71
N LEU A 132 -2.71 -4.72 -7.54
CA LEU A 132 -3.76 -5.22 -6.65
C LEU A 132 -5.15 -4.91 -7.18
N GLY A 133 -5.55 -3.63 -7.24
CA GLY A 133 -6.92 -3.23 -7.54
C GLY A 133 -7.36 -3.57 -8.96
N GLY A 134 -6.51 -3.24 -9.94
CA GLY A 134 -6.84 -3.40 -11.36
C GLY A 134 -6.75 -4.85 -11.86
N ILE A 135 -5.94 -5.70 -11.23
CA ILE A 135 -5.69 -7.05 -11.71
C ILE A 135 -6.07 -8.09 -10.68
N TYR A 136 -5.29 -8.21 -9.61
CA TYR A 136 -5.38 -9.32 -8.68
C TYR A 136 -6.74 -9.39 -7.98
N LEU A 137 -7.13 -8.32 -7.28
CA LEU A 137 -8.36 -8.29 -6.50
C LEU A 137 -9.61 -8.38 -7.39
N ASP A 138 -9.53 -7.90 -8.62
CA ASP A 138 -10.62 -8.03 -9.59
C ASP A 138 -10.84 -9.48 -10.02
N ILE A 139 -9.76 -10.21 -10.31
CA ILE A 139 -9.83 -11.60 -10.72
C ILE A 139 -10.26 -12.53 -9.57
N ILE A 140 -9.75 -12.30 -8.35
CA ILE A 140 -10.05 -13.20 -7.22
C ILE A 140 -11.43 -13.00 -6.61
N LYS A 141 -12.19 -11.97 -7.02
CA LYS A 141 -13.57 -11.74 -6.52
C LYS A 141 -14.42 -13.00 -6.58
N ASP A 142 -14.41 -13.69 -7.73
CA ASP A 142 -15.20 -14.90 -7.91
C ASP A 142 -14.77 -16.00 -6.94
N ARG A 143 -13.46 -16.17 -6.73
CA ARG A 143 -12.95 -17.13 -5.73
C ARG A 143 -13.44 -16.81 -4.32
N GLN A 144 -13.48 -15.51 -3.94
CA GLN A 144 -13.87 -15.08 -2.60
C GLN A 144 -15.37 -15.20 -2.34
N TYR A 145 -16.21 -14.96 -3.35
CA TYR A 145 -17.65 -14.81 -3.14
C TYR A 145 -18.48 -16.00 -3.65
N THR A 146 -17.96 -16.79 -4.59
CA THR A 146 -18.73 -17.86 -5.22
C THR A 146 -18.28 -19.27 -4.84
N THR A 147 -17.09 -19.43 -4.26
CA THR A 147 -16.57 -20.75 -3.87
C THR A 147 -16.91 -21.10 -2.44
N GLN A 148 -16.79 -22.38 -2.12
CA GLN A 148 -17.00 -22.85 -0.74
C GLN A 148 -15.99 -22.21 0.21
N LYS A 149 -16.44 -21.92 1.44
CA LYS A 149 -15.66 -21.22 2.47
C LYS A 149 -14.26 -21.85 2.69
N ASN A 150 -14.17 -23.16 2.72
CA ASN A 150 -12.93 -23.90 3.00
C ASN A 150 -12.31 -24.49 1.72
N SER A 151 -12.62 -23.95 0.54
CA SER A 151 -12.01 -24.43 -0.70
C SER A 151 -10.54 -23.98 -0.77
N GLU A 152 -9.69 -24.85 -1.29
CA GLU A 152 -8.26 -24.59 -1.46
C GLU A 152 -8.00 -23.32 -2.29
N ILE A 153 -8.76 -23.11 -3.36
CA ILE A 153 -8.63 -21.93 -4.21
C ILE A 153 -8.95 -20.62 -3.49
N ARG A 154 -9.88 -20.63 -2.52
CA ARG A 154 -10.19 -19.48 -1.69
C ARG A 154 -9.13 -19.26 -0.63
N ARG A 155 -8.68 -20.33 0.02
CA ARG A 155 -7.64 -20.28 1.05
C ARG A 155 -6.29 -19.85 0.47
N SER A 156 -5.95 -20.26 -0.77
CA SER A 156 -4.77 -19.78 -1.48
C SER A 156 -4.76 -18.23 -1.60
N ALA A 157 -5.86 -17.67 -2.10
CA ALA A 157 -5.97 -16.22 -2.21
C ALA A 157 -5.96 -15.50 -0.84
N GLN A 158 -6.59 -16.09 0.21
CA GLN A 158 -6.57 -15.51 1.55
C GLN A 158 -5.17 -15.56 2.18
N THR A 159 -4.41 -16.63 1.95
CA THR A 159 -3.01 -16.71 2.36
C THR A 159 -2.17 -15.59 1.71
N ALA A 160 -2.32 -15.40 0.41
CA ALA A 160 -1.64 -14.32 -0.29
C ALA A 160 -2.06 -12.93 0.22
N MET A 161 -3.36 -12.69 0.42
CA MET A 161 -3.86 -11.43 0.98
C MET A 161 -3.31 -11.15 2.38
N LYS A 162 -3.22 -12.16 3.25
CA LYS A 162 -2.62 -12.04 4.58
C LYS A 162 -1.16 -11.61 4.49
N ILE A 163 -0.37 -12.23 3.62
CA ILE A 163 1.04 -11.89 3.40
C ILE A 163 1.17 -10.45 2.88
N ILE A 164 0.30 -10.05 1.94
CA ILE A 164 0.28 -8.68 1.41
C ILE A 164 0.01 -7.66 2.53
N ILE A 165 -0.96 -7.92 3.40
CA ILE A 165 -1.26 -7.02 4.53
C ILE A 165 -0.04 -6.90 5.44
N ASP A 166 0.55 -8.02 5.86
CA ASP A 166 1.71 -8.06 6.78
C ASP A 166 2.86 -7.19 6.27
N GLN A 167 3.17 -7.28 4.99
CA GLN A 167 4.30 -6.55 4.41
C GLN A 167 3.94 -5.10 4.07
N LEU A 168 2.81 -4.89 3.43
CA LEU A 168 2.43 -3.57 2.94
C LEU A 168 2.18 -2.58 4.09
N VAL A 169 1.61 -3.04 5.22
CA VAL A 169 1.38 -2.18 6.40
C VAL A 169 2.69 -1.67 6.98
N VAL A 170 3.72 -2.50 7.03
CA VAL A 170 5.06 -2.09 7.49
C VAL A 170 5.71 -1.14 6.48
N LEU A 171 5.59 -1.41 5.17
CA LEU A 171 6.14 -0.55 4.12
C LEU A 171 5.54 0.87 4.12
N VAL A 172 4.25 1.00 4.42
CA VAL A 172 3.60 2.33 4.44
C VAL A 172 3.77 3.06 5.77
N SER A 173 4.10 2.37 6.86
CA SER A 173 4.13 2.92 8.23
C SER A 173 5.04 4.15 8.40
N PRO A 174 6.19 4.30 7.70
CA PRO A 174 7.01 5.49 7.82
C PRO A 174 6.33 6.78 7.36
N VAL A 175 5.33 6.67 6.49
CA VAL A 175 4.58 7.81 5.94
C VAL A 175 3.14 7.85 6.44
N LEU A 176 2.38 6.78 6.28
CA LEU A 176 0.99 6.65 6.73
C LEU A 176 0.93 6.06 8.15
N SER A 177 1.59 6.73 9.08
CA SER A 177 1.88 6.20 10.41
C SER A 177 0.63 5.91 11.23
N VAL A 178 -0.36 6.81 11.18
CA VAL A 178 -1.62 6.65 11.94
C VAL A 178 -2.45 5.50 11.35
N THR A 179 -2.62 5.50 10.05
CA THR A 179 -3.39 4.44 9.35
C THR A 179 -2.74 3.07 9.52
N ALA A 180 -1.41 2.98 9.41
CA ALA A 180 -0.69 1.72 9.59
C ALA A 180 -0.86 1.18 11.01
N GLU A 181 -0.78 2.04 12.02
CA GLU A 181 -1.00 1.65 13.42
C GLU A 181 -2.46 1.27 13.68
N GLU A 182 -3.44 2.00 13.13
CA GLU A 182 -4.86 1.62 13.21
C GLU A 182 -5.12 0.22 12.63
N ILE A 183 -4.53 -0.09 11.46
CA ILE A 183 -4.62 -1.41 10.85
C ILE A 183 -3.97 -2.45 11.77
N TRP A 184 -2.80 -2.16 12.30
CA TRP A 184 -2.05 -3.07 13.17
C TRP A 184 -2.84 -3.40 14.44
N GLN A 185 -3.30 -2.39 15.16
CA GLN A 185 -4.05 -2.52 16.41
C GLN A 185 -5.44 -3.16 16.23
N GLY A 186 -6.01 -3.07 15.04
CA GLY A 186 -7.30 -3.65 14.72
C GLY A 186 -7.26 -5.13 14.30
N ASN A 187 -6.09 -5.80 14.31
CA ASN A 187 -5.95 -7.15 13.78
C ASN A 187 -5.06 -8.04 14.66
N ASP A 188 -5.65 -9.03 15.30
CA ASP A 188 -4.98 -9.93 16.25
C ASP A 188 -3.78 -10.68 15.62
N PHE A 189 -3.85 -11.02 14.34
CA PHE A 189 -2.75 -11.71 13.67
C PHE A 189 -1.50 -10.82 13.45
N LEU A 190 -1.67 -9.49 13.40
CA LEU A 190 -0.57 -8.53 13.38
C LEU A 190 -0.04 -8.30 14.80
N LEU A 191 -0.94 -8.14 15.77
CA LEU A 191 -0.58 -7.98 17.19
C LEU A 191 0.17 -9.20 17.75
N ALA A 192 -0.06 -10.39 17.21
CA ALA A 192 0.70 -11.58 17.58
C ALA A 192 2.20 -11.48 17.18
N GLU A 193 2.56 -10.59 16.25
CA GLU A 193 3.94 -10.38 15.80
C GLU A 193 4.67 -9.30 16.60
N ALA A 194 4.00 -8.20 16.91
CA ALA A 194 4.54 -7.09 17.70
C ALA A 194 3.42 -6.20 18.26
N ASP A 195 3.65 -5.54 19.36
CA ASP A 195 2.68 -4.65 20.02
C ASP A 195 2.33 -3.40 19.17
N SER A 196 3.13 -3.08 18.18
CA SER A 196 2.95 -1.91 17.30
C SER A 196 3.64 -2.14 15.97
N VAL A 197 3.09 -1.57 14.91
CA VAL A 197 3.70 -1.61 13.58
C VAL A 197 5.12 -1.02 13.55
N PHE A 198 5.42 -0.09 14.44
CA PHE A 198 6.75 0.55 14.55
C PHE A 198 7.79 -0.35 15.21
N LEU A 199 7.38 -1.43 15.86
CA LEU A 199 8.26 -2.45 16.43
C LEU A 199 8.37 -3.68 15.52
N ALA A 200 7.55 -3.74 14.48
CA ALA A 200 7.55 -4.85 13.53
C ALA A 200 8.80 -4.84 12.65
N THR A 201 9.28 -6.02 12.33
CA THR A 201 10.40 -6.21 11.39
C THR A 201 9.85 -6.64 10.04
N LEU A 202 10.28 -5.97 8.99
CA LEU A 202 9.94 -6.34 7.63
C LEU A 202 10.56 -7.71 7.31
N LYS A 203 9.71 -8.68 6.98
CA LYS A 203 10.16 -10.03 6.60
C LYS A 203 10.61 -9.99 5.13
N THR A 204 11.78 -10.53 4.85
CA THR A 204 12.23 -10.70 3.47
C THR A 204 11.34 -11.73 2.79
N LEU A 205 10.66 -11.33 1.74
CA LEU A 205 9.94 -12.26 0.88
C LEU A 205 10.96 -13.00 0.02
N LYS A 206 10.79 -14.32 -0.08
CA LYS A 206 11.59 -15.15 -0.98
C LYS A 206 11.03 -15.06 -2.40
N ASP A 207 11.85 -15.41 -3.38
CA ASP A 207 11.35 -15.62 -4.73
C ASP A 207 10.29 -16.72 -4.69
N PHE A 208 9.18 -16.46 -5.34
CA PHE A 208 8.10 -17.43 -5.50
C PHE A 208 8.30 -18.13 -6.85
N ASP A 209 8.57 -19.42 -6.81
CA ASP A 209 8.66 -20.22 -8.02
C ASP A 209 7.28 -20.28 -8.69
N SER A 210 7.14 -19.62 -9.83
CA SER A 210 5.96 -19.67 -10.68
C SER A 210 6.25 -20.53 -11.89
N ASP A 211 5.29 -21.35 -12.28
CA ASP A 211 5.36 -22.15 -13.51
C ASP A 211 5.33 -21.25 -14.77
N LEU A 212 4.85 -20.01 -14.62
CA LEU A 212 4.79 -19.02 -15.68
C LEU A 212 5.96 -18.04 -15.58
N SER A 213 6.63 -17.82 -16.71
CA SER A 213 7.68 -16.81 -16.80
C SER A 213 7.11 -15.39 -16.70
N ASN A 214 7.96 -14.41 -16.37
CA ASN A 214 7.59 -13.00 -16.40
C ASN A 214 7.08 -12.54 -17.79
N GLU A 215 7.58 -13.16 -18.88
CA GLU A 215 7.10 -12.88 -20.24
C GLU A 215 5.69 -13.41 -20.46
N ASP A 216 5.36 -14.59 -19.93
CA ASP A 216 4.02 -15.17 -20.03
C ASP A 216 3.03 -14.33 -19.23
N TRP A 217 3.39 -13.91 -18.02
CA TRP A 217 2.59 -12.97 -17.24
C TRP A 217 2.36 -11.65 -17.98
N ALA A 218 3.40 -11.07 -18.57
CA ALA A 218 3.28 -9.84 -19.36
C ALA A 218 2.37 -10.00 -20.59
N ARG A 219 2.29 -11.20 -21.17
CA ARG A 219 1.36 -11.51 -22.28
C ARG A 219 -0.08 -11.67 -21.78
N LEU A 220 -0.27 -12.42 -20.68
CA LEU A 220 -1.59 -12.64 -20.08
C LEU A 220 -2.24 -11.32 -19.63
N LEU A 221 -1.47 -10.44 -19.02
CA LEU A 221 -1.96 -9.15 -18.54
C LEU A 221 -2.40 -8.22 -19.67
N LYS A 222 -1.74 -8.30 -20.86
CA LYS A 222 -2.15 -7.54 -22.06
C LYS A 222 -3.48 -8.00 -22.67
N ILE A 223 -3.95 -9.20 -22.35
CA ILE A 223 -5.24 -9.70 -22.85
C ILE A 223 -6.39 -9.08 -22.04
N LYS A 224 -6.13 -8.63 -20.81
CA LYS A 224 -7.12 -8.02 -19.93
C LYS A 224 -7.41 -6.55 -20.27
N ASP A 225 -6.45 -5.82 -20.86
CA ASP A 225 -6.60 -4.43 -21.31
C ASP A 225 -7.35 -4.36 -22.66
#